data_79a533eda9837e6cb67af023fab290b2
#
_entry.id   79a533eda9837e6cb67af023fab290b2
#
_cell.length_a   1.000
_cell.length_b   1.000
_cell.length_c   1.000
_cell.angle_alpha   90.00
_cell.angle_beta   90.00
_cell.angle_gamma   90.00
#
_symmetry.space_group_name_H-M   'P 1'
#
loop_
_entity.id
_entity.type
_entity.pdbx_description
1 polymer ?
#
loop_
_entity_poly.entity_id
_entity_poly.type
_entity_poly.pdbx_seq_one_letter_code
_entity_poly.pdbx_strand_id
1 'polypeptide(L)'
;MKFLLDVSALLSLGVLDHEFHDRTAKFLTRKGITELATCAITELGFVRVLAQAPQYGFNVAQARDLLLRMKKADVMKFTFIVDPHDVTHLPSWVKTAKQLTDGHLLELAKANGAALATLDRGIPGAVLIPG
;
A
#
# COMPACT_ATOMS: atom_id res chain seq x y z
N MET A 1 -4.18 13.23 -8.36
CA MET A 1 -4.42 11.78 -8.43
C MET A 1 -4.20 11.15 -7.05
N LYS A 2 -5.05 10.23 -6.70
CA LYS A 2 -5.01 9.54 -5.40
C LYS A 2 -4.58 8.08 -5.59
N PHE A 3 -3.65 7.60 -4.78
CA PHE A 3 -3.24 6.20 -4.81
C PHE A 3 -3.51 5.51 -3.46
N LEU A 4 -4.14 4.33 -3.52
CA LEU A 4 -4.10 3.38 -2.44
C LEU A 4 -2.80 2.58 -2.58
N LEU A 5 -1.99 2.52 -1.54
CA LEU A 5 -0.74 1.77 -1.55
C LEU A 5 -1.00 0.36 -1.04
N ASP A 6 -0.59 -0.65 -1.82
CA ASP A 6 -0.58 -2.02 -1.29
C ASP A 6 0.56 -2.17 -0.27
N VAL A 7 0.68 -3.34 0.34
CA VAL A 7 1.69 -3.56 1.39
C VAL A 7 3.10 -3.34 0.84
N SER A 8 3.40 -3.83 -0.37
CA SER A 8 4.74 -3.68 -0.95
C SER A 8 5.10 -2.21 -1.19
N ALA A 9 4.17 -1.43 -1.73
CA ALA A 9 4.38 -0.01 -1.97
C ALA A 9 4.53 0.75 -0.65
N LEU A 10 3.69 0.44 0.34
CA LEU A 10 3.73 1.09 1.64
C LEU A 10 5.05 0.81 2.37
N LEU A 11 5.53 -0.44 2.33
CA LEU A 11 6.82 -0.83 2.91
C LEU A 11 7.98 -0.10 2.25
N SER A 12 8.01 -0.08 0.92
CA SER A 12 9.11 0.57 0.20
C SER A 12 9.14 2.08 0.42
N LEU A 13 7.99 2.71 0.63
CA LEU A 13 7.93 4.13 0.94
C LEU A 13 8.35 4.41 2.39
N GLY A 14 7.91 3.58 3.33
CA GLY A 14 8.11 3.82 4.75
C GLY A 14 9.46 3.38 5.30
N VAL A 15 10.11 2.41 4.67
CA VAL A 15 11.39 1.86 5.14
C VAL A 15 12.52 2.43 4.27
N LEU A 16 13.31 3.34 4.85
CA LEU A 16 14.34 4.07 4.09
C LEU A 16 15.41 3.16 3.50
N ASP A 17 15.70 2.04 4.16
CA ASP A 17 16.70 1.07 3.69
C ASP A 17 16.15 0.06 2.69
N HIS A 18 14.86 0.12 2.36
CA HIS A 18 14.27 -0.78 1.40
C HIS A 18 14.92 -0.56 0.02
N GLU A 19 15.22 -1.68 -0.69
CA GLU A 19 15.93 -1.57 -1.98
C GLU A 19 15.17 -0.74 -3.02
N PHE A 20 13.84 -0.66 -2.91
CA PHE A 20 13.02 0.11 -3.84
C PHE A 20 12.53 1.44 -3.27
N HIS A 21 13.07 1.88 -2.12
CA HIS A 21 12.61 3.11 -1.47
C HIS A 21 12.71 4.31 -2.40
N ASP A 22 13.88 4.53 -3.02
CA ASP A 22 14.12 5.73 -3.82
C ASP A 22 13.18 5.82 -5.02
N ARG A 23 12.98 4.71 -5.73
CA ARG A 23 12.09 4.73 -6.89
C ARG A 23 10.63 4.92 -6.49
N THR A 24 10.21 4.33 -5.37
CA THR A 24 8.84 4.49 -4.86
C THR A 24 8.59 5.91 -4.40
N ALA A 25 9.50 6.48 -3.62
CA ALA A 25 9.39 7.86 -3.16
C ALA A 25 9.35 8.83 -4.34
N LYS A 26 10.22 8.66 -5.32
CA LYS A 26 10.25 9.49 -6.51
C LYS A 26 8.94 9.42 -7.29
N PHE A 27 8.38 8.23 -7.46
CA PHE A 27 7.13 8.05 -8.18
C PHE A 27 5.95 8.67 -7.44
N LEU A 28 5.84 8.43 -6.13
CA LEU A 28 4.67 8.83 -5.34
C LEU A 28 4.69 10.31 -4.94
N THR A 29 5.83 10.98 -5.03
CA THR A 29 5.93 12.42 -4.74
C THR A 29 5.99 13.29 -5.99
N ARG A 30 5.83 12.71 -7.16
CA ARG A 30 5.83 13.46 -8.42
C ARG A 30 4.61 14.38 -8.51
N LYS A 31 4.74 15.41 -9.37
CA LYS A 31 3.65 16.36 -9.62
C LYS A 31 2.41 15.64 -10.15
N GLY A 32 1.24 16.02 -9.65
CA GLY A 32 -0.05 15.43 -10.03
C GLY A 32 -0.56 14.36 -9.09
N ILE A 33 0.27 13.87 -8.16
CA ILE A 33 -0.19 12.99 -7.10
C ILE A 33 -0.53 13.85 -5.89
N THR A 34 -1.82 13.86 -5.52
CA THR A 34 -2.34 14.76 -4.51
C THR A 34 -2.52 14.11 -3.14
N GLU A 35 -2.73 12.81 -3.11
CA GLU A 35 -2.86 12.11 -1.83
C GLU A 35 -2.55 10.62 -1.98
N LEU A 36 -2.10 10.04 -0.87
CA LEU A 36 -1.87 8.62 -0.71
C LEU A 36 -2.87 8.08 0.29
N ALA A 37 -3.27 6.84 0.12
CA ALA A 37 -4.25 6.22 1.00
C ALA A 37 -3.75 4.89 1.54
N THR A 38 -4.21 4.57 2.74
CA THR A 38 -4.08 3.25 3.35
C THR A 38 -5.47 2.72 3.70
N CYS A 39 -5.54 1.44 4.03
CA CYS A 39 -6.73 0.81 4.60
C CYS A 39 -6.30 -0.18 5.68
N ALA A 40 -7.26 -0.79 6.37
CA ALA A 40 -6.95 -1.71 7.45
C ALA A 40 -6.02 -2.85 7.01
N ILE A 41 -6.29 -3.44 5.84
CA ILE A 41 -5.48 -4.55 5.33
C ILE A 41 -4.03 -4.12 5.06
N THR A 42 -3.81 -2.97 4.44
CA THR A 42 -2.47 -2.51 4.12
C THR A 42 -1.69 -2.06 5.35
N GLU A 43 -2.37 -1.44 6.31
CA GLU A 43 -1.73 -1.05 7.58
C GLU A 43 -1.34 -2.26 8.41
N LEU A 44 -2.24 -3.23 8.55
CA LEU A 44 -1.94 -4.47 9.27
C LEU A 44 -0.82 -5.25 8.58
N GLY A 45 -0.84 -5.31 7.26
CA GLY A 45 0.20 -5.97 6.48
C GLY A 45 1.57 -5.32 6.64
N PHE A 46 1.63 -4.01 6.66
CA PHE A 46 2.85 -3.24 6.90
C PHE A 46 3.46 -3.62 8.26
N VAL A 47 2.65 -3.56 9.32
CA VAL A 47 3.12 -3.89 10.67
C VAL A 47 3.53 -5.35 10.75
N ARG A 48 2.74 -6.26 10.16
CA ARG A 48 3.04 -7.69 10.19
C ARG A 48 4.38 -8.02 9.54
N VAL A 49 4.64 -7.50 8.35
CA VAL A 49 5.88 -7.78 7.64
C VAL A 49 7.09 -7.26 8.41
N LEU A 50 7.02 -6.04 8.92
CA LEU A 50 8.14 -5.46 9.69
C LEU A 50 8.41 -6.23 10.98
N ALA A 51 7.36 -6.69 11.66
CA ALA A 51 7.52 -7.40 12.92
C ALA A 51 7.93 -8.87 12.72
N GLN A 52 7.58 -9.46 11.58
CA GLN A 52 7.89 -10.86 11.26
C GLN A 52 9.26 -11.07 10.65
N ALA A 53 9.70 -10.16 9.78
CA ALA A 53 10.92 -10.32 9.01
C ALA A 53 12.14 -9.90 9.84
N PRO A 54 13.04 -10.83 10.21
CA PRO A 54 14.18 -10.51 11.09
C PRO A 54 15.10 -9.42 10.54
N GLN A 55 15.21 -9.29 9.23
CA GLN A 55 16.07 -8.28 8.61
C GLN A 55 15.67 -6.86 8.93
N TYR A 56 14.40 -6.61 9.27
CA TYR A 56 13.96 -5.26 9.63
C TYR A 56 14.20 -4.92 11.09
N GLY A 57 14.23 -5.92 11.97
CA GLY A 57 14.51 -5.71 13.39
C GLY A 57 13.45 -4.92 14.15
N PHE A 58 12.20 -4.94 13.69
CA PHE A 58 11.10 -4.20 14.32
C PHE A 58 10.26 -5.10 15.21
N ASN A 59 9.78 -4.55 16.34
CA ASN A 59 8.64 -5.14 17.02
C ASN A 59 7.34 -4.45 16.57
N VAL A 60 6.19 -4.94 17.03
CA VAL A 60 4.88 -4.40 16.61
C VAL A 60 4.76 -2.92 16.98
N ALA A 61 5.18 -2.53 18.18
CA ALA A 61 5.07 -1.13 18.62
C ALA A 61 5.92 -0.20 17.75
N GLN A 62 7.12 -0.62 17.39
CA GLN A 62 8.02 0.16 16.55
C GLN A 62 7.48 0.28 15.12
N ALA A 63 6.96 -0.81 14.56
CA ALA A 63 6.38 -0.79 13.22
C ALA A 63 5.15 0.10 13.14
N ARG A 64 4.28 0.02 14.15
CA ARG A 64 3.11 0.88 14.25
C ARG A 64 3.50 2.35 14.36
N ASP A 65 4.48 2.66 15.19
CA ASP A 65 4.96 4.03 15.38
C ASP A 65 5.54 4.62 14.07
N LEU A 66 6.30 3.81 13.34
CA LEU A 66 6.84 4.22 12.03
C LEU A 66 5.72 4.59 11.07
N LEU A 67 4.68 3.76 10.97
CA LEU A 67 3.54 4.02 10.11
C LEU A 67 2.82 5.31 10.50
N LEU A 68 2.57 5.50 11.79
CA LEU A 68 1.87 6.70 12.27
C LEU A 68 2.67 7.97 12.00
N ARG A 69 3.99 7.93 12.16
CA ARG A 69 4.86 9.07 11.85
C ARG A 69 4.85 9.38 10.35
N MET A 70 4.88 8.35 9.51
CA MET A 70 4.82 8.52 8.06
C MET A 70 3.51 9.21 7.64
N LYS A 71 2.40 8.79 8.24
CA LYS A 71 1.08 9.36 7.93
C LYS A 71 0.93 10.81 8.39
N LYS A 72 1.71 11.24 9.37
CA LYS A 72 1.68 12.62 9.89
C LYS A 72 2.68 13.55 9.20
N ALA A 73 3.60 13.01 8.41
CA ALA A 73 4.59 13.82 7.73
C ALA A 73 3.94 14.71 6.67
N ASP A 74 4.42 15.96 6.55
CA ASP A 74 3.80 16.95 5.65
C ASP A 74 4.17 16.78 4.17
N VAL A 75 4.97 15.78 3.85
CA VAL A 75 5.43 15.55 2.48
C VAL A 75 4.28 15.18 1.55
N MET A 76 3.35 14.34 2.04
CA MET A 76 2.18 13.91 1.30
C MET A 76 0.98 13.81 2.22
N LYS A 77 -0.19 14.11 1.68
CA LYS A 77 -1.44 13.91 2.40
C LYS A 77 -1.78 12.42 2.40
N PHE A 78 -1.99 11.85 3.59
CA PHE A 78 -2.49 10.48 3.75
C PHE A 78 -3.94 10.48 4.19
N THR A 79 -4.73 9.59 3.60
CA THR A 79 -6.11 9.32 4.03
C THR A 79 -6.27 7.84 4.34
N PHE A 80 -7.18 7.53 5.26
CA PHE A 80 -7.53 6.16 5.58
C PHE A 80 -8.85 5.82 4.91
N ILE A 81 -8.88 4.73 4.14
CA ILE A 81 -10.09 4.25 3.46
C ILE A 81 -10.76 3.21 4.34
N VAL A 82 -12.00 3.49 4.75
CA VAL A 82 -12.84 2.53 5.43
C VAL A 82 -13.30 1.48 4.42
N ASP A 83 -13.27 0.20 4.82
CA ASP A 83 -13.49 -0.91 3.92
C ASP A 83 -14.82 -1.63 4.22
N PRO A 84 -15.88 -1.36 3.43
CA PRO A 84 -17.15 -2.07 3.56
C PRO A 84 -17.26 -3.27 2.60
N HIS A 85 -16.20 -3.60 1.85
CA HIS A 85 -16.26 -4.64 0.83
C HIS A 85 -16.16 -6.03 1.42
N ASP A 86 -17.10 -6.88 1.07
CA ASP A 86 -17.03 -8.32 1.34
C ASP A 86 -16.58 -9.07 0.08
N VAL A 87 -16.62 -10.39 0.13
CA VAL A 87 -16.13 -11.24 -0.97
C VAL A 87 -16.94 -11.11 -2.26
N THR A 88 -18.14 -10.54 -2.22
CA THR A 88 -18.93 -10.31 -3.44
C THR A 88 -18.33 -9.24 -4.34
N HIS A 89 -17.43 -8.40 -3.81
CA HIS A 89 -16.77 -7.35 -4.58
C HIS A 89 -15.51 -7.83 -5.30
N LEU A 90 -15.10 -9.09 -5.11
CA LEU A 90 -13.89 -9.61 -5.75
C LEU A 90 -14.06 -9.63 -7.27
N PRO A 91 -13.05 -9.15 -8.03
CA PRO A 91 -13.13 -9.18 -9.48
C PRO A 91 -13.00 -10.60 -10.03
N SER A 92 -13.52 -10.80 -11.24
CA SER A 92 -13.60 -12.14 -11.85
C SER A 92 -12.24 -12.78 -12.13
N TRP A 93 -11.16 -11.98 -12.23
CA TRP A 93 -9.83 -12.54 -12.47
C TRP A 93 -9.21 -13.18 -11.22
N VAL A 94 -9.79 -12.98 -10.04
CA VAL A 94 -9.31 -13.64 -8.82
C VAL A 94 -9.72 -15.10 -8.87
N LYS A 95 -8.75 -16.00 -9.05
CA LYS A 95 -8.95 -17.44 -9.18
C LYS A 95 -8.21 -18.25 -8.13
N THR A 96 -7.24 -17.66 -7.46
CA THR A 96 -6.39 -18.35 -6.48
C THR A 96 -6.36 -17.58 -5.18
N ALA A 97 -6.01 -18.28 -4.09
CA ALA A 97 -5.86 -17.65 -2.77
C ALA A 97 -4.83 -16.52 -2.80
N LYS A 98 -3.78 -16.67 -3.59
CA LYS A 98 -2.71 -15.67 -3.71
C LYS A 98 -3.22 -14.34 -4.27
N GLN A 99 -4.27 -14.35 -5.07
CA GLN A 99 -4.82 -13.16 -5.72
C GLN A 99 -5.88 -12.43 -4.90
N LEU A 100 -6.33 -13.02 -3.78
CA LEU A 100 -7.47 -12.49 -3.00
C LEU A 100 -7.25 -11.06 -2.52
N THR A 101 -6.14 -10.81 -1.83
CA THR A 101 -5.86 -9.49 -1.27
C THR A 101 -5.68 -8.44 -2.36
N ASP A 102 -4.98 -8.79 -3.43
CA ASP A 102 -4.74 -7.88 -4.55
C ASP A 102 -6.05 -7.47 -5.22
N GLY A 103 -6.94 -8.45 -5.48
CA GLY A 103 -8.24 -8.17 -6.07
C GLY A 103 -9.12 -7.32 -5.18
N HIS A 104 -9.12 -7.62 -3.88
CA HIS A 104 -9.85 -6.84 -2.90
C HIS A 104 -9.39 -5.38 -2.87
N LEU A 105 -8.07 -5.17 -2.78
CA LEU A 105 -7.51 -3.82 -2.74
C LEU A 105 -7.77 -3.03 -4.02
N LEU A 106 -7.70 -3.70 -5.17
CA LEU A 106 -7.99 -3.05 -6.44
C LEU A 106 -9.42 -2.50 -6.49
N GLU A 107 -10.40 -3.32 -6.09
CA GLU A 107 -11.80 -2.89 -6.08
C GLU A 107 -12.08 -1.82 -5.03
N LEU A 108 -11.45 -1.91 -3.88
CA LEU A 108 -11.56 -0.89 -2.84
C LEU A 108 -11.01 0.46 -3.33
N ALA A 109 -9.86 0.45 -4.00
CA ALA A 109 -9.29 1.66 -4.59
C ALA A 109 -10.26 2.30 -5.58
N LYS A 110 -10.79 1.50 -6.52
CA LYS A 110 -11.74 1.99 -7.53
C LYS A 110 -12.97 2.62 -6.89
N ALA A 111 -13.52 2.00 -5.86
CA ALA A 111 -14.72 2.50 -5.19
C ALA A 111 -14.47 3.84 -4.48
N ASN A 112 -13.23 4.20 -4.22
CA ASN A 112 -12.85 5.43 -3.53
C ASN A 112 -12.15 6.45 -4.44
N GLY A 113 -12.29 6.29 -5.75
CA GLY A 113 -11.69 7.22 -6.71
C GLY A 113 -10.16 7.19 -6.72
N ALA A 114 -9.57 6.07 -6.34
CA ALA A 114 -8.13 5.89 -6.27
C ALA A 114 -7.67 4.82 -7.26
N ALA A 115 -6.37 4.83 -7.57
CA ALA A 115 -5.72 3.73 -8.25
C ALA A 115 -4.88 2.94 -7.22
N LEU A 116 -4.74 1.65 -7.42
CA LEU A 116 -3.87 0.83 -6.57
C LEU A 116 -2.44 0.93 -7.07
N ALA A 117 -1.53 1.43 -6.23
CA ALA A 117 -0.10 1.49 -6.54
C ALA A 117 0.61 0.27 -5.93
N THR A 118 1.43 -0.38 -6.71
CA THR A 118 2.08 -1.64 -6.32
C THR A 118 3.46 -1.78 -6.95
N LEU A 119 4.30 -2.58 -6.32
CA LEU A 119 5.56 -3.07 -6.92
C LEU A 119 5.37 -4.42 -7.62
N ASP A 120 4.20 -5.04 -7.49
CA ASP A 120 3.90 -6.36 -8.04
C ASP A 120 3.39 -6.23 -9.48
N ARG A 121 4.02 -6.97 -10.41
CA ARG A 121 3.65 -6.96 -11.83
C ARG A 121 2.39 -7.76 -12.15
N GLY A 122 1.93 -8.59 -11.24
CA GLY A 122 0.86 -9.54 -11.49
C GLY A 122 -0.56 -9.05 -11.22
N ILE A 123 -0.79 -7.77 -10.94
CA ILE A 123 -2.11 -7.27 -10.56
C ILE A 123 -2.76 -6.54 -11.73
N PRO A 124 -3.78 -7.15 -12.40
CA PRO A 124 -4.47 -6.51 -13.52
C PRO A 124 -5.13 -5.20 -13.09
N GLY A 125 -4.89 -4.13 -13.83
CA GLY A 125 -5.53 -2.83 -13.57
C GLY A 125 -4.86 -1.98 -12.50
N ALA A 126 -3.86 -2.49 -11.79
CA ALA A 126 -3.08 -1.70 -10.84
C ALA A 126 -2.03 -0.85 -11.55
N VAL A 127 -1.57 0.20 -10.89
CA VAL A 127 -0.48 1.03 -11.38
C VAL A 127 0.83 0.48 -10.81
N LEU A 128 1.68 -0.04 -11.69
CA LEU A 128 2.99 -0.54 -11.31
C LEU A 128 3.94 0.64 -11.11
N ILE A 129 4.58 0.69 -9.94
CA ILE A 129 5.60 1.71 -9.67
C ILE A 129 6.82 1.41 -10.55
N PRO A 130 7.23 2.33 -11.45
CA PRO A 130 8.28 2.06 -12.42
C PRO A 130 9.66 1.93 -11.75
N GLY A 131 10.47 1.07 -12.33
CA GLY A 131 11.85 0.86 -11.89
C GLY A 131 12.87 1.76 -12.53
#